data_327e3a9e95f31cad9141f4fca053b12e
#
_entry.id   327e3a9e95f31cad9141f4fca053b12e
#
_cell.length_a   1.000
_cell.length_b   1.000
_cell.length_c   1.000
_cell.angle_alpha   90.00
_cell.angle_beta   90.00
_cell.angle_gamma   90.00
#
_symmetry.space_group_name_H-M   'P 1'
#
loop_
_entity.id
_entity.type
_entity.pdbx_description
1 polymer ?
#
loop_
_entity_poly.entity_id
_entity_poly.type
_entity_poly.pdbx_seq_one_letter_code
_entity_poly.pdbx_strand_id
1 'polypeptide(L)'
;MLARVLSILLIVLATFAAHAQPATVGRPAYEADLQRLSEILGALHYLRDLCGAREGMAWRNEMQALVDAEAPSGERRERLIASFNRGYRGFQQTYRTCTPAADFAIRRYLEEGSKIARDITARYAN
;
A
#
# COMPACT_ATOMS: atom_id res chain seq x y z
N MET A 1 -15.12 -57.71 50.42
CA MET A 1 -15.66 -56.36 50.62
C MET A 1 -15.21 -55.53 49.45
N LEU A 2 -16.18 -55.09 48.66
CA LEU A 2 -15.98 -54.40 47.38
C LEU A 2 -15.53 -52.96 47.60
N ALA A 3 -14.32 -52.62 47.17
CA ALA A 3 -13.91 -51.24 46.99
C ALA A 3 -14.26 -50.84 45.56
N ARG A 4 -15.24 -49.99 45.41
CA ARG A 4 -15.62 -49.36 44.13
C ARG A 4 -14.64 -48.27 43.82
N VAL A 5 -13.76 -48.56 42.88
CA VAL A 5 -12.93 -47.53 42.27
C VAL A 5 -13.75 -46.84 41.17
N LEU A 6 -14.29 -45.69 41.48
CA LEU A 6 -14.99 -44.85 40.52
C LEU A 6 -13.96 -44.04 39.74
N SER A 7 -13.57 -44.56 38.59
CA SER A 7 -12.72 -43.81 37.64
C SER A 7 -13.54 -42.67 37.02
N ILE A 8 -13.31 -41.48 37.51
CA ILE A 8 -13.84 -40.27 36.87
C ILE A 8 -12.93 -39.94 35.69
N LEU A 9 -13.38 -40.38 34.52
CA LEU A 9 -12.73 -39.99 33.26
C LEU A 9 -13.09 -38.52 32.99
N LEU A 10 -12.20 -37.63 33.36
CA LEU A 10 -12.35 -36.20 33.06
C LEU A 10 -12.01 -36.00 31.58
N ILE A 11 -13.04 -35.98 30.74
CA ILE A 11 -12.92 -35.59 29.34
C ILE A 11 -12.73 -34.07 29.35
N VAL A 12 -11.49 -33.60 29.26
CA VAL A 12 -11.20 -32.21 28.98
C VAL A 12 -11.53 -31.99 27.52
N LEU A 13 -12.73 -31.51 27.22
CA LEU A 13 -13.06 -30.93 25.94
C LEU A 13 -12.25 -29.63 25.82
N ALA A 14 -11.09 -29.71 25.16
CA ALA A 14 -10.40 -28.54 24.69
C ALA A 14 -11.27 -27.91 23.58
N THR A 15 -12.11 -26.97 23.96
CA THR A 15 -12.76 -26.09 22.99
C THR A 15 -11.68 -25.22 22.35
N PHE A 16 -11.21 -25.64 21.18
CA PHE A 16 -10.48 -24.75 20.29
C PHE A 16 -11.47 -23.65 19.90
N ALA A 17 -11.45 -22.55 20.64
CA ALA A 17 -12.04 -21.33 20.18
C ALA A 17 -11.26 -20.94 18.92
N ALA A 18 -11.79 -21.28 17.75
CA ALA A 18 -11.34 -20.71 16.50
C ALA A 18 -11.49 -19.20 16.65
N HIS A 19 -10.38 -18.52 16.95
CA HIS A 19 -10.33 -17.09 16.85
C HIS A 19 -10.48 -16.80 15.36
N ALA A 20 -11.71 -16.54 14.92
CA ALA A 20 -11.95 -15.91 13.64
C ALA A 20 -11.22 -14.58 13.72
N GLN A 21 -10.06 -14.50 13.04
CA GLN A 21 -9.41 -13.21 12.81
C GLN A 21 -10.46 -12.32 12.16
N PRO A 22 -10.69 -11.10 12.68
CA PRO A 22 -11.61 -10.20 12.03
C PRO A 22 -11.11 -10.09 10.59
N ALA A 23 -11.93 -10.55 9.63
CA ALA A 23 -11.71 -10.27 8.24
C ALA A 23 -11.38 -8.78 8.18
N THR A 24 -10.30 -8.39 7.48
CA THR A 24 -9.95 -6.99 7.28
C THR A 24 -11.05 -6.37 6.44
N VAL A 25 -12.17 -6.12 7.10
CA VAL A 25 -13.34 -5.50 6.50
C VAL A 25 -12.89 -4.15 5.99
N GLY A 26 -12.80 -4.00 4.68
CA GLY A 26 -12.56 -2.73 4.01
C GLY A 26 -11.23 -2.55 3.30
N ARG A 27 -10.31 -3.53 3.26
CA ARG A 27 -9.13 -3.43 2.38
C ARG A 27 -9.38 -4.13 1.06
N PRO A 28 -9.36 -3.38 -0.07
CA PRO A 28 -9.42 -3.99 -1.38
C PRO A 28 -8.23 -4.94 -1.62
N ALA A 29 -8.42 -5.96 -2.47
CA ALA A 29 -7.35 -6.88 -2.85
C ALA A 29 -6.16 -6.17 -3.52
N TYR A 30 -6.40 -4.99 -4.10
CA TYR A 30 -5.38 -4.15 -4.74
C TYR A 30 -4.72 -3.12 -3.81
N GLU A 31 -4.87 -3.24 -2.51
CA GLU A 31 -4.33 -2.25 -1.55
C GLU A 31 -2.80 -2.12 -1.61
N ALA A 32 -2.09 -3.24 -1.77
CA ALA A 32 -0.64 -3.22 -1.93
C ALA A 32 -0.22 -2.47 -3.20
N ASP A 33 -0.96 -2.65 -4.28
CA ASP A 33 -0.74 -1.95 -5.54
C ASP A 33 -1.02 -0.45 -5.41
N LEU A 34 -2.07 -0.06 -4.67
CA LEU A 34 -2.34 1.35 -4.38
C LEU A 34 -1.23 2.01 -3.55
N GLN A 35 -0.71 1.30 -2.56
CA GLN A 35 0.42 1.80 -1.77
C GLN A 35 1.67 1.97 -2.63
N ARG A 36 1.95 0.99 -3.50
CA ARG A 36 3.07 1.08 -4.44
C ARG A 36 2.88 2.21 -5.44
N LEU A 37 1.69 2.37 -6.00
CA LEU A 37 1.37 3.49 -6.89
C LEU A 37 1.55 4.84 -6.19
N SER A 38 1.09 4.96 -4.96
CA SER A 38 1.27 6.17 -4.14
C SER A 38 2.74 6.51 -3.95
N GLU A 39 3.57 5.53 -3.65
CA GLU A 39 5.03 5.69 -3.52
C GLU A 39 5.67 6.16 -4.84
N ILE A 40 5.26 5.57 -5.96
CA ILE A 40 5.71 5.96 -7.30
C ILE A 40 5.34 7.41 -7.61
N LEU A 41 4.11 7.82 -7.30
CA LEU A 41 3.67 9.21 -7.49
C LEU A 41 4.54 10.20 -6.69
N GLY A 42 4.90 9.83 -5.46
CA GLY A 42 5.81 10.64 -4.64
C GLY A 42 7.22 10.72 -5.21
N ALA A 43 7.75 9.60 -5.66
CA ALA A 43 9.06 9.53 -6.32
C ALA A 43 9.08 10.38 -7.60
N LEU A 44 8.07 10.28 -8.44
CA LEU A 44 7.94 11.05 -9.68
C LEU A 44 7.76 12.55 -9.40
N HIS A 45 7.02 12.91 -8.35
CA HIS A 45 6.88 14.31 -7.95
C HIS A 45 8.22 14.96 -7.67
N TYR A 46 9.13 14.28 -7.00
CA TYR A 46 10.47 14.77 -6.75
C TYR A 46 11.37 14.69 -7.99
N LEU A 47 11.50 13.52 -8.59
CA LEU A 47 12.46 13.25 -9.66
C LEU A 47 12.17 14.05 -10.93
N ARG A 48 10.91 14.22 -11.30
CA ARG A 48 10.53 14.97 -12.50
C ARG A 48 10.87 16.45 -12.36
N ASP A 49 10.62 17.02 -11.19
CA ASP A 49 11.02 18.40 -10.90
C ASP A 49 12.55 18.54 -10.89
N LEU A 50 13.26 17.64 -10.24
CA LEU A 50 14.72 17.58 -10.22
C LEU A 50 15.33 17.55 -11.63
N CYS A 51 14.73 16.80 -12.55
CA CYS A 51 15.20 16.62 -13.92
C CYS A 51 14.60 17.64 -14.91
N GLY A 52 14.02 18.73 -14.42
CA GLY A 52 13.63 19.88 -15.21
C GLY A 52 12.28 19.79 -15.90
N ALA A 53 11.47 18.78 -15.58
CA ALA A 53 10.08 18.75 -16.04
C ALA A 53 9.27 19.82 -15.30
N ARG A 54 8.66 20.73 -16.04
CA ARG A 54 7.86 21.83 -15.48
C ARG A 54 6.40 21.40 -15.31
N GLU A 55 6.17 20.43 -14.44
CA GLU A 55 4.84 19.84 -14.21
C GLU A 55 4.16 20.41 -12.95
N GLY A 56 4.88 21.22 -12.17
CA GLY A 56 4.35 21.83 -10.96
C GLY A 56 3.79 20.82 -9.98
N MET A 57 2.51 20.93 -9.69
CA MET A 57 1.81 20.07 -8.72
C MET A 57 1.13 18.84 -9.34
N ALA A 58 1.36 18.54 -10.62
CA ALA A 58 0.64 17.49 -11.35
C ALA A 58 0.64 16.15 -10.61
N TRP A 59 1.79 15.64 -10.18
CA TRP A 59 1.90 14.37 -9.47
C TRP A 59 1.23 14.38 -8.10
N ARG A 60 1.29 15.50 -7.42
CA ARG A 60 0.61 15.68 -6.14
C ARG A 60 -0.91 15.74 -6.31
N ASN A 61 -1.38 16.35 -7.37
CA ASN A 61 -2.80 16.39 -7.72
C ASN A 61 -3.33 14.99 -8.09
N GLU A 62 -2.53 14.18 -8.80
CA GLU A 62 -2.87 12.78 -9.06
C GLU A 62 -2.98 11.98 -7.74
N MET A 63 -2.05 12.18 -6.81
CA MET A 63 -2.15 11.56 -5.50
C MET A 63 -3.41 12.00 -4.74
N GLN A 64 -3.75 13.29 -4.80
CA GLN A 64 -4.96 13.81 -4.18
C GLN A 64 -6.20 13.15 -4.77
N ALA A 65 -6.29 13.06 -6.09
CA ALA A 65 -7.40 12.40 -6.77
C ALA A 65 -7.51 10.91 -6.39
N LEU A 66 -6.37 10.22 -6.26
CA LEU A 66 -6.33 8.83 -5.84
C LEU A 66 -6.90 8.64 -4.44
N VAL A 67 -6.47 9.43 -3.46
CA VAL A 67 -6.96 9.27 -2.09
C VAL A 67 -8.40 9.73 -1.92
N ASP A 68 -8.84 10.71 -2.68
CA ASP A 68 -10.23 11.15 -2.64
C ASP A 68 -11.19 10.10 -3.21
N ALA A 69 -10.74 9.34 -4.23
CA ALA A 69 -11.51 8.25 -4.81
C ALA A 69 -11.48 6.97 -3.96
N GLU A 70 -10.31 6.60 -3.45
CA GLU A 70 -10.08 5.28 -2.84
C GLU A 70 -10.13 5.27 -1.32
N ALA A 71 -9.73 6.35 -0.68
CA ALA A 71 -9.61 6.46 0.77
C ALA A 71 -9.89 7.90 1.22
N PRO A 72 -11.17 8.35 1.19
CA PRO A 72 -11.51 9.73 1.48
C PRO A 72 -11.21 10.16 2.92
N SER A 73 -11.05 9.20 3.84
CA SER A 73 -10.75 9.49 5.25
C SER A 73 -10.10 8.31 5.96
N GLY A 74 -9.64 8.54 7.20
CA GLY A 74 -9.19 7.51 8.13
C GLY A 74 -7.78 6.97 7.86
N GLU A 75 -7.45 5.88 8.54
CA GLU A 75 -6.11 5.29 8.51
C GLU A 75 -5.66 4.83 7.11
N ARG A 76 -6.59 4.38 6.29
CA ARG A 76 -6.28 3.96 4.93
C ARG A 76 -5.75 5.14 4.11
N ARG A 77 -6.38 6.31 4.23
CA ARG A 77 -5.91 7.55 3.61
C ARG A 77 -4.51 7.92 4.10
N GLU A 78 -4.30 7.86 5.41
CA GLU A 78 -3.00 8.18 6.02
C GLU A 78 -1.88 7.27 5.54
N ARG A 79 -2.15 5.97 5.39
CA ARG A 79 -1.17 5.02 4.85
C ARG A 79 -0.80 5.30 3.40
N LEU A 80 -1.75 5.64 2.55
CA LEU A 80 -1.47 6.00 1.16
C LEU A 80 -0.66 7.29 1.07
N ILE A 81 -1.01 8.30 1.86
CA ILE A 81 -0.24 9.56 1.94
C ILE A 81 1.18 9.30 2.48
N ALA A 82 1.33 8.45 3.49
CA ALA A 82 2.64 8.06 4.00
C ALA A 82 3.49 7.35 2.94
N SER A 83 2.88 6.53 2.08
CA SER A 83 3.57 5.89 0.95
C SER A 83 4.07 6.92 -0.06
N PHE A 84 3.26 7.90 -0.42
CA PHE A 84 3.66 9.02 -1.27
C PHE A 84 4.86 9.77 -0.67
N ASN A 85 4.76 10.15 0.59
CA ASN A 85 5.83 10.85 1.29
C ASN A 85 7.12 10.04 1.37
N ARG A 86 7.02 8.73 1.53
CA ARG A 86 8.19 7.83 1.52
C ARG A 86 8.89 7.85 0.16
N GLY A 87 8.15 7.77 -0.92
CA GLY A 87 8.71 7.86 -2.27
C GLY A 87 9.39 9.19 -2.52
N TYR A 88 8.75 10.30 -2.19
CA TYR A 88 9.31 11.64 -2.31
C TYR A 88 10.60 11.80 -1.52
N ARG A 89 10.57 11.51 -0.23
CA ARG A 89 11.71 11.71 0.68
C ARG A 89 12.87 10.78 0.39
N GLY A 90 12.59 9.55 -0.01
CA GLY A 90 13.63 8.58 -0.35
C GLY A 90 14.52 9.08 -1.48
N PHE A 91 13.95 9.63 -2.54
CA PHE A 91 14.70 10.20 -3.64
C PHE A 91 15.29 11.57 -3.32
N GLN A 92 14.59 12.39 -2.55
CA GLN A 92 15.13 13.67 -2.09
C GLN A 92 16.43 13.50 -1.29
N GLN A 93 16.54 12.44 -0.50
CA GLN A 93 17.77 12.14 0.26
C GLN A 93 18.88 11.55 -0.61
N THR A 94 18.53 10.88 -1.70
CA THR A 94 19.48 10.17 -2.57
C THR A 94 20.02 11.05 -3.68
N TYR A 95 19.19 11.85 -4.33
CA TYR A 95 19.55 12.66 -5.48
C TYR A 95 19.34 14.15 -5.22
N ARG A 96 20.39 14.94 -5.43
CA ARG A 96 20.35 16.40 -5.35
C ARG A 96 20.44 17.08 -6.71
N THR A 97 20.84 16.32 -7.72
CA THR A 97 20.93 16.75 -9.12
C THR A 97 20.37 15.66 -10.01
N CYS A 98 19.91 16.03 -11.21
CA CYS A 98 19.49 15.07 -12.19
C CYS A 98 20.71 14.31 -12.74
N THR A 99 20.80 13.03 -12.40
CA THR A 99 21.84 12.11 -12.87
C THR A 99 21.25 11.14 -13.89
N PRO A 100 22.08 10.41 -14.67
CA PRO A 100 21.58 9.31 -15.50
C PRO A 100 20.79 8.26 -14.73
N ALA A 101 21.17 7.99 -13.47
CA ALA A 101 20.44 7.07 -12.60
C ALA A 101 19.05 7.63 -12.20
N ALA A 102 18.95 8.92 -11.92
CA ALA A 102 17.67 9.58 -11.65
C ALA A 102 16.75 9.52 -12.88
N ASP A 103 17.27 9.79 -14.05
CA ASP A 103 16.53 9.71 -15.31
C ASP A 103 16.07 8.28 -15.62
N PHE A 104 16.93 7.29 -15.38
CA PHE A 104 16.54 5.88 -15.47
C PHE A 104 15.41 5.53 -14.50
N ALA A 105 15.49 5.99 -13.27
CA ALA A 105 14.43 5.77 -12.27
C ALA A 105 13.10 6.38 -12.71
N ILE A 106 13.10 7.58 -13.29
CA ILE A 106 11.89 8.21 -13.85
C ILE A 106 11.23 7.30 -14.88
N ARG A 107 11.98 6.83 -15.87
CA ARG A 107 11.41 5.97 -16.92
C ARG A 107 10.83 4.68 -16.34
N ARG A 108 11.55 4.04 -15.45
CA ARG A 108 11.11 2.82 -14.79
C ARG A 108 9.83 3.02 -13.98
N TYR A 109 9.74 4.11 -13.21
CA TYR A 109 8.55 4.39 -12.41
C TYR A 109 7.34 4.81 -13.25
N LEU A 110 7.55 5.52 -14.35
CA LEU A 110 6.47 5.81 -15.30
C LEU A 110 5.89 4.51 -15.88
N GLU A 111 6.74 3.57 -16.25
CA GLU A 111 6.32 2.26 -16.78
C GLU A 111 5.60 1.44 -15.70
N GLU A 112 6.20 1.29 -14.54
CA GLU A 112 5.63 0.52 -13.42
C GLU A 112 4.30 1.11 -12.95
N GLY A 113 4.24 2.42 -12.74
CA GLY A 113 3.02 3.12 -12.31
C GLY A 113 1.89 2.99 -13.33
N SER A 114 2.19 3.12 -14.61
CA SER A 114 1.20 2.94 -15.68
C SER A 114 0.68 1.50 -15.71
N LYS A 115 1.56 0.52 -15.52
CA LYS A 115 1.18 -0.89 -15.45
C LYS A 115 0.25 -1.16 -14.27
N ILE A 116 0.61 -0.70 -13.07
CA ILE A 116 -0.21 -0.86 -11.86
C ILE A 116 -1.59 -0.24 -12.06
N ALA A 117 -1.66 0.98 -12.56
CA ALA A 117 -2.93 1.67 -12.81
C ALA A 117 -3.82 0.90 -13.79
N ARG A 118 -3.27 0.38 -14.88
CA ARG A 118 -4.00 -0.46 -15.84
C ARG A 118 -4.47 -1.77 -15.21
N ASP A 119 -3.62 -2.44 -14.44
CA ASP A 119 -3.94 -3.72 -13.80
C ASP A 119 -5.08 -3.57 -12.78
N ILE A 120 -5.05 -2.53 -11.97
CA ILE A 120 -6.14 -2.22 -11.02
C ILE A 120 -7.45 -1.96 -11.78
N THR A 121 -7.41 -1.12 -12.81
CA THR A 121 -8.59 -0.79 -13.62
C THR A 121 -9.16 -2.02 -14.32
N ALA A 122 -8.32 -2.85 -14.92
CA ALA A 122 -8.76 -4.04 -15.65
C ALA A 122 -9.37 -5.12 -14.76
N ARG A 123 -8.88 -5.27 -13.51
CA ARG A 123 -9.30 -6.36 -12.61
C ARG A 123 -10.44 -5.98 -11.68
N TYR A 124 -10.53 -4.73 -11.26
CA TYR A 124 -11.35 -4.31 -10.15
C TYR A 124 -12.31 -3.16 -10.45
N ALA A 125 -12.19 -2.47 -11.59
CA ALA A 125 -13.17 -1.49 -12.03
C ALA A 125 -14.33 -2.21 -12.72
N ASN A 126 -15.50 -2.18 -12.08
CA ASN A 126 -16.78 -2.65 -12.63
C ASN A 126 -17.63 -1.47 -13.01
#